data_601eaf23a0ea96cabb6c6c733d31317a
#
_entry.id   601eaf23a0ea96cabb6c6c733d31317a
#
_cell.length_a   1.000
_cell.length_b   1.000
_cell.length_c   1.000
_cell.angle_alpha   90.00
_cell.angle_beta   90.00
_cell.angle_gamma   90.00
#
_symmetry.space_group_name_H-M   'P 1'
#
loop_
_entity.id
_entity.type
_entity.pdbx_description
1 polymer ?
#
loop_
_entity_poly.entity_id
_entity_poly.type
_entity_poly.pdbx_seq_one_letter_code
_entity_poly.pdbx_strand_id
1 'polypeptide(L)'
;PYWFSRALSRPDGSASLILSSIDPYFRMKLDYIVTLHPGLSAMQLTIKLYNCRDARQPFMLWVNAGVPAGPGTRFIYPMGRTIGHTTSEVADWPYYNGVDYSWFKNNKHMLGVFGIDVYDNFLGAYDYDKDYGTFRFADRRVTQGMKTWTWGMSGRAGSIERGYTDNAGPYIEIQSGRNVWDGHYEWL
;
A
#
# COMPACT_ATOMS: atom_id res chain seq x y z
N PRO A 1 2.41 -20.00 4.87
CA PRO A 1 1.82 -20.37 3.57
C PRO A 1 2.92 -20.79 2.60
N TYR A 2 2.64 -21.84 1.79
CA TYR A 2 3.54 -22.22 0.72
C TYR A 2 3.26 -21.37 -0.51
N TRP A 3 4.32 -20.84 -1.13
CA TRP A 3 4.23 -20.10 -2.36
C TRP A 3 4.73 -20.95 -3.53
N PHE A 4 3.95 -20.97 -4.59
CA PHE A 4 4.36 -21.52 -5.89
C PHE A 4 4.68 -20.36 -6.81
N SER A 5 5.74 -20.48 -7.58
CA SER A 5 6.15 -19.44 -8.52
C SER A 5 6.24 -19.97 -9.94
N ARG A 6 5.88 -19.14 -10.91
CA ARG A 6 6.02 -19.41 -12.33
C ARG A 6 6.42 -18.13 -13.06
N ALA A 7 7.50 -18.20 -13.82
CA ALA A 7 7.91 -17.13 -14.72
C ALA A 7 7.41 -17.40 -16.13
N LEU A 8 7.00 -16.34 -16.84
CA LEU A 8 6.52 -16.36 -18.22
C LEU A 8 7.17 -15.22 -18.99
N SER A 9 7.67 -15.54 -20.19
CA SER A 9 8.09 -14.53 -21.18
C SER A 9 7.15 -14.59 -22.37
N ARG A 10 6.84 -13.44 -22.97
CA ARG A 10 5.95 -13.36 -24.11
C ARG A 10 6.66 -12.81 -25.35
N PRO A 11 6.12 -13.08 -26.56
CA PRO A 11 6.73 -12.60 -27.81
C PRO A 11 6.83 -11.07 -27.93
N ASP A 12 5.98 -10.30 -27.22
CA ASP A 12 6.02 -8.85 -27.16
C ASP A 12 7.16 -8.30 -26.27
N GLY A 13 7.98 -9.20 -25.71
CA GLY A 13 9.08 -8.86 -24.79
C GLY A 13 8.65 -8.66 -23.34
N SER A 14 7.35 -8.74 -23.03
CA SER A 14 6.90 -8.66 -21.63
C SER A 14 7.25 -9.92 -20.86
N ALA A 15 7.52 -9.76 -19.56
CA ALA A 15 7.79 -10.86 -18.65
C ALA A 15 6.88 -10.77 -17.41
N SER A 16 6.39 -11.92 -16.97
CA SER A 16 5.56 -11.99 -15.76
C SER A 16 6.10 -13.02 -14.77
N LEU A 17 6.03 -12.66 -13.49
CA LEU A 17 6.19 -13.58 -12.39
C LEU A 17 4.81 -13.78 -11.74
N ILE A 18 4.36 -15.02 -11.67
CA ILE A 18 3.13 -15.41 -10.99
C ILE A 18 3.52 -16.06 -9.67
N LEU A 19 3.04 -15.53 -8.57
CA LEU A 19 3.17 -16.11 -7.24
C LEU A 19 1.78 -16.54 -6.79
N SER A 20 1.65 -17.84 -6.46
CA SER A 20 0.37 -18.41 -6.05
C SER A 20 0.47 -18.98 -4.63
N SER A 21 -0.56 -18.76 -3.84
CA SER A 21 -0.70 -19.34 -2.51
C SER A 21 -2.17 -19.68 -2.22
N ILE A 22 -2.39 -20.62 -1.32
CA ILE A 22 -3.72 -20.95 -0.80
C ILE A 22 -3.68 -20.79 0.71
N ASP A 23 -4.63 -20.00 1.23
CA ASP A 23 -4.87 -19.94 2.66
C ASP A 23 -5.47 -21.27 3.14
N PRO A 24 -4.81 -21.99 4.07
CA PRO A 24 -5.28 -23.30 4.50
C PRO A 24 -6.57 -23.27 5.33
N TYR A 25 -6.89 -22.13 5.96
CA TYR A 25 -8.08 -21.98 6.80
C TYR A 25 -9.32 -21.61 6.01
N PHE A 26 -9.21 -20.54 5.22
CA PHE A 26 -10.34 -20.03 4.45
C PHE A 26 -10.45 -20.62 3.05
N ARG A 27 -9.45 -21.40 2.61
CA ARG A 27 -9.41 -21.99 1.28
C ARG A 27 -9.52 -20.94 0.15
N MET A 28 -9.02 -19.75 0.42
CA MET A 28 -8.90 -18.70 -0.60
C MET A 28 -7.58 -18.86 -1.34
N LYS A 29 -7.62 -18.97 -2.66
CA LYS A 29 -6.43 -18.95 -3.49
C LYS A 29 -6.13 -17.53 -3.92
N LEU A 30 -4.87 -17.13 -3.85
CA LEU A 30 -4.34 -15.87 -4.33
C LEU A 30 -3.33 -16.12 -5.44
N ASP A 31 -3.50 -15.48 -6.59
CA ASP A 31 -2.47 -15.32 -7.60
C ASP A 31 -2.03 -13.85 -7.63
N TYR A 32 -0.75 -13.61 -7.34
CA TYR A 32 -0.10 -12.30 -7.39
C TYR A 32 0.80 -12.26 -8.62
N ILE A 33 0.43 -11.47 -9.62
CA ILE A 33 1.06 -11.46 -10.93
C ILE A 33 1.76 -10.11 -11.12
N VAL A 34 3.08 -10.14 -11.19
CA VAL A 34 3.91 -8.97 -11.53
C VAL A 34 4.33 -9.08 -12.97
N THR A 35 4.00 -8.06 -13.77
CA THR A 35 4.37 -7.99 -15.19
C THR A 35 5.22 -6.77 -15.46
N LEU A 36 6.34 -6.96 -16.13
CA LEU A 36 7.19 -5.91 -16.66
C LEU A 36 7.00 -5.82 -18.18
N HIS A 37 6.82 -4.60 -18.67
CA HIS A 37 6.69 -4.31 -20.09
C HIS A 37 7.95 -3.64 -20.62
N PRO A 38 8.39 -3.95 -21.86
CA PRO A 38 9.55 -3.30 -22.46
C PRO A 38 9.38 -1.79 -22.52
N GLY A 39 10.44 -1.04 -22.23
CA GLY A 39 10.46 0.42 -22.34
C GLY A 39 9.65 1.18 -21.30
N LEU A 40 9.07 0.51 -20.29
CA LEU A 40 8.33 1.15 -19.22
C LEU A 40 9.08 1.06 -17.88
N SER A 41 9.27 2.19 -17.22
CA SER A 41 9.75 2.25 -15.83
C SER A 41 8.59 2.03 -14.84
N ALA A 42 7.82 0.97 -15.06
CA ALA A 42 6.67 0.60 -14.26
C ALA A 42 6.48 -0.91 -14.24
N MET A 43 5.93 -1.42 -13.14
CA MET A 43 5.45 -2.80 -13.08
C MET A 43 3.92 -2.82 -12.97
N GLN A 44 3.30 -3.69 -13.76
CA GLN A 44 1.88 -3.97 -13.65
C GLN A 44 1.68 -5.04 -12.60
N LEU A 45 0.78 -4.78 -11.65
CA LEU A 45 0.37 -5.73 -10.64
C LEU A 45 -1.07 -6.17 -10.92
N THR A 46 -1.29 -7.48 -11.05
CA THR A 46 -2.61 -8.08 -11.15
C THR A 46 -2.79 -9.08 -10.02
N ILE A 47 -3.88 -8.95 -9.27
CA ILE A 47 -4.23 -9.85 -8.19
C ILE A 47 -5.51 -10.57 -8.55
N LYS A 48 -5.50 -11.89 -8.40
CA LYS A 48 -6.67 -12.74 -8.58
C LYS A 48 -6.94 -13.51 -7.30
N LEU A 49 -8.15 -13.34 -6.79
CA LEU A 49 -8.66 -14.11 -5.66
C LEU A 49 -9.66 -15.15 -6.15
N TYR A 50 -9.57 -16.33 -5.60
CA TYR A 50 -10.49 -17.43 -5.90
C TYR A 50 -11.01 -18.00 -4.59
N ASN A 51 -12.33 -18.04 -4.45
CA ASN A 51 -12.96 -18.79 -3.39
C ASN A 51 -13.02 -20.28 -3.82
N CYS A 52 -12.28 -21.13 -3.12
CA CYS A 52 -12.24 -22.56 -3.38
C CYS A 52 -13.22 -23.35 -2.49
N ARG A 53 -14.28 -22.69 -2.01
CA ARG A 53 -15.35 -23.28 -1.20
C ARG A 53 -16.71 -23.04 -1.85
N ASP A 54 -17.69 -23.87 -1.50
CA ASP A 54 -19.08 -23.72 -1.93
C ASP A 54 -19.84 -22.63 -1.17
N ALA A 55 -19.27 -22.08 -0.10
CA ALA A 55 -19.82 -21.01 0.70
C ALA A 55 -19.07 -19.70 0.49
N ARG A 56 -19.79 -18.58 0.50
CA ARG A 56 -19.20 -17.24 0.42
C ARG A 56 -18.21 -17.04 1.56
N GLN A 57 -17.07 -16.43 1.24
CA GLN A 57 -16.00 -16.12 2.19
C GLN A 57 -15.74 -14.62 2.23
N PRO A 58 -15.58 -14.04 3.43
CA PRO A 58 -15.14 -12.65 3.55
C PRO A 58 -13.67 -12.52 3.19
N PHE A 59 -13.30 -11.39 2.60
CA PHE A 59 -11.91 -11.08 2.35
C PHE A 59 -11.61 -9.59 2.54
N MET A 60 -10.35 -9.30 2.83
CA MET A 60 -9.75 -7.98 2.73
C MET A 60 -8.53 -8.09 1.83
N LEU A 61 -8.38 -7.13 0.95
CA LEU A 61 -7.24 -7.08 0.03
C LEU A 61 -6.58 -5.71 0.06
N TRP A 62 -5.35 -5.71 0.54
CA TRP A 62 -4.46 -4.55 0.54
C TRP A 62 -3.12 -4.91 -0.09
N VAL A 63 -2.53 -3.96 -0.79
CA VAL A 63 -1.18 -4.05 -1.33
C VAL A 63 -0.37 -2.91 -0.76
N ASN A 64 0.69 -3.26 -0.07
CA ASN A 64 1.58 -2.35 0.60
C ASN A 64 2.92 -2.31 -0.12
N ALA A 65 3.47 -1.11 -0.26
CA ALA A 65 4.84 -0.92 -0.73
C ALA A 65 5.61 -0.07 0.29
N GLY A 66 6.71 -0.60 0.79
CA GLY A 66 7.67 0.13 1.59
C GLY A 66 8.52 1.03 0.69
N VAL A 67 8.58 2.31 1.02
CA VAL A 67 9.36 3.31 0.29
C VAL A 67 10.35 3.96 1.25
N PRO A 68 11.66 4.01 0.94
CA PRO A 68 12.63 4.72 1.78
C PRO A 68 12.18 6.14 2.07
N ALA A 69 12.35 6.60 3.29
CA ALA A 69 11.91 7.91 3.72
C ALA A 69 13.03 8.74 4.34
N GLY A 70 12.93 10.05 4.20
CA GLY A 70 13.80 11.05 4.79
C GLY A 70 13.05 12.35 5.05
N PRO A 71 13.72 13.39 5.58
CA PRO A 71 13.08 14.67 5.88
C PRO A 71 12.37 15.31 4.69
N GLY A 72 12.88 15.12 3.47
CA GLY A 72 12.30 15.60 2.22
C GLY A 72 11.19 14.72 1.64
N THR A 73 10.86 13.60 2.27
CA THR A 73 9.82 12.69 1.76
C THR A 73 8.43 13.19 2.11
N ARG A 74 7.54 13.16 1.13
CA ARG A 74 6.15 13.56 1.24
C ARG A 74 5.21 12.51 0.68
N PHE A 75 4.11 12.24 1.39
CA PHE A 75 2.96 11.50 0.86
C PHE A 75 2.20 12.36 -0.15
N ILE A 76 1.94 11.81 -1.32
CA ILE A 76 1.17 12.45 -2.39
C ILE A 76 -0.13 11.66 -2.58
N TYR A 77 -1.18 12.12 -1.91
CA TYR A 77 -2.46 11.39 -1.81
C TYR A 77 -3.62 12.31 -2.15
N PRO A 78 -4.45 11.96 -3.13
CA PRO A 78 -5.61 12.73 -3.55
C PRO A 78 -6.82 12.43 -2.67
N MET A 79 -6.77 12.86 -1.42
CA MET A 79 -7.85 12.67 -0.45
C MET A 79 -8.09 13.96 0.34
N GLY A 80 -9.32 14.20 0.74
CA GLY A 80 -9.68 15.39 1.51
C GLY A 80 -9.70 15.16 3.02
N ARG A 81 -10.06 13.95 3.43
CA ARG A 81 -10.15 13.54 4.84
C ARG A 81 -9.59 12.14 5.04
N THR A 82 -9.36 11.81 6.29
CA THR A 82 -8.84 10.51 6.71
C THR A 82 -9.61 9.98 7.91
N ILE A 83 -9.54 8.65 8.08
CA ILE A 83 -9.94 7.97 9.31
C ILE A 83 -8.74 7.25 9.91
N GLY A 84 -8.52 7.43 11.21
CA GLY A 84 -7.39 6.82 11.93
C GLY A 84 -7.50 5.31 12.00
N HIS A 85 -6.37 4.62 11.77
CA HIS A 85 -6.31 3.16 11.79
C HIS A 85 -6.67 2.58 13.17
N THR A 86 -6.17 3.18 14.24
CA THR A 86 -6.42 2.69 15.62
C THR A 86 -7.47 3.48 16.38
N THR A 87 -7.70 4.73 16.01
CA THR A 87 -8.58 5.65 16.76
C THR A 87 -9.97 5.75 16.14
N SER A 88 -10.11 5.44 14.87
CA SER A 88 -11.31 5.70 14.06
C SER A 88 -11.74 7.18 14.05
N GLU A 89 -10.85 8.09 14.42
CA GLU A 89 -11.08 9.53 14.35
C GLU A 89 -11.02 10.00 12.90
N VAL A 90 -11.93 10.90 12.56
CA VAL A 90 -11.95 11.56 11.25
C VAL A 90 -11.22 12.89 11.36
N ALA A 91 -10.31 13.14 10.44
CA ALA A 91 -9.52 14.37 10.37
C ALA A 91 -9.34 14.83 8.93
N ASP A 92 -9.08 16.12 8.76
CA ASP A 92 -8.73 16.69 7.47
C ASP A 92 -7.33 16.22 7.04
N TRP A 93 -7.13 16.12 5.73
CA TRP A 93 -5.84 15.80 5.14
C TRP A 93 -5.41 16.88 4.15
N PRO A 94 -4.14 17.29 4.13
CA PRO A 94 -3.03 16.79 4.98
C PRO A 94 -2.86 17.57 6.30
N TYR A 95 -3.66 18.60 6.55
CA TYR A 95 -3.49 19.48 7.70
C TYR A 95 -4.39 19.08 8.86
N TYR A 96 -3.78 18.85 10.02
CA TYR A 96 -4.46 18.65 11.28
C TYR A 96 -3.77 19.45 12.38
N ASN A 97 -4.52 20.27 13.12
CA ASN A 97 -4.01 21.18 14.15
C ASN A 97 -2.82 22.05 13.67
N GLY A 98 -2.89 22.56 12.43
CA GLY A 98 -1.85 23.41 11.85
C GLY A 98 -0.58 22.69 11.38
N VAL A 99 -0.54 21.35 11.45
CA VAL A 99 0.59 20.53 11.00
C VAL A 99 0.24 19.83 9.70
N ASP A 100 1.12 19.90 8.70
CA ASP A 100 1.02 19.15 7.45
C ASP A 100 1.61 17.73 7.63
N TYR A 101 0.76 16.75 7.88
CA TYR A 101 1.13 15.35 8.09
C TYR A 101 1.51 14.60 6.81
N SER A 102 1.36 15.22 5.64
CA SER A 102 1.88 14.63 4.42
C SER A 102 3.42 14.58 4.38
N TRP A 103 4.10 15.43 5.11
CA TRP A 103 5.56 15.40 5.23
C TRP A 103 6.03 14.39 6.28
N PHE A 104 6.94 13.48 5.90
CA PHE A 104 7.51 12.50 6.83
C PHE A 104 8.12 13.17 8.06
N LYS A 105 8.86 14.27 7.89
CA LYS A 105 9.50 15.03 8.98
C LYS A 105 8.54 15.56 10.05
N ASN A 106 7.27 15.71 9.72
CA ASN A 106 6.26 16.21 10.66
C ASN A 106 5.60 15.08 11.48
N ASN A 107 5.87 13.83 11.15
CA ASN A 107 5.36 12.67 11.83
C ASN A 107 6.33 12.24 12.95
N LYS A 108 6.18 12.81 14.15
CA LYS A 108 7.01 12.45 15.31
C LYS A 108 6.68 11.04 15.81
N HIS A 109 5.43 10.63 15.71
CA HIS A 109 4.92 9.34 16.16
C HIS A 109 4.34 8.56 14.98
N MET A 110 4.01 7.31 15.23
CA MET A 110 3.33 6.46 14.25
C MET A 110 2.07 7.17 13.72
N LEU A 111 1.93 7.18 12.41
CA LEU A 111 0.74 7.60 11.72
C LEU A 111 0.26 6.46 10.81
N GLY A 112 -0.98 6.04 10.98
CA GLY A 112 -1.68 5.14 10.09
C GLY A 112 -3.08 5.67 9.85
N VAL A 113 -3.38 6.11 8.63
CA VAL A 113 -4.70 6.68 8.30
C VAL A 113 -5.18 6.17 6.95
N PHE A 114 -6.48 5.89 6.88
CA PHE A 114 -7.18 5.54 5.64
C PHE A 114 -7.77 6.81 5.03
N GLY A 115 -7.67 6.92 3.71
CA GLY A 115 -8.29 8.01 2.96
C GLY A 115 -9.79 7.83 2.81
N ILE A 116 -10.53 8.88 3.12
CA ILE A 116 -11.91 9.08 2.74
C ILE A 116 -12.00 10.31 1.84
N ASP A 117 -13.03 10.42 1.03
CA ASP A 117 -13.13 11.48 0.01
C ASP A 117 -11.96 11.44 -1.01
N VAL A 118 -11.59 10.24 -1.42
CA VAL A 118 -10.58 10.04 -2.46
C VAL A 118 -11.13 10.50 -3.81
N TYR A 119 -10.39 11.39 -4.50
CA TYR A 119 -10.88 12.04 -5.71
C TYR A 119 -10.08 11.73 -6.98
N ASP A 120 -8.97 10.97 -6.90
CA ASP A 120 -8.16 10.60 -8.06
C ASP A 120 -7.66 9.15 -7.98
N ASN A 121 -7.01 8.66 -9.05
CA ASN A 121 -6.64 7.27 -9.28
C ASN A 121 -5.17 6.95 -8.97
N PHE A 122 -4.46 7.81 -8.27
CA PHE A 122 -3.05 7.61 -7.90
C PHE A 122 -2.84 7.80 -6.41
N LEU A 123 -1.76 7.27 -5.92
CA LEU A 123 -1.16 7.58 -4.63
C LEU A 123 0.34 7.32 -4.69
N GLY A 124 1.08 7.95 -3.82
CA GLY A 124 2.52 7.73 -3.82
C GLY A 124 3.26 8.52 -2.77
N ALA A 125 4.57 8.52 -2.94
CA ALA A 125 5.49 9.33 -2.17
C ALA A 125 6.57 9.90 -3.07
N TYR A 126 7.03 11.10 -2.74
CA TYR A 126 8.11 11.77 -3.43
C TYR A 126 9.12 12.30 -2.43
N ASP A 127 10.39 12.07 -2.69
CA ASP A 127 11.52 12.58 -1.90
C ASP A 127 12.13 13.78 -2.64
N TYR A 128 11.88 14.97 -2.12
CA TYR A 128 12.35 16.23 -2.71
C TYR A 128 13.84 16.47 -2.52
N ASP A 129 14.48 15.80 -1.56
CA ASP A 129 15.92 15.90 -1.35
C ASP A 129 16.71 15.03 -2.36
N LYS A 130 16.09 13.95 -2.81
CA LYS A 130 16.70 12.96 -3.70
C LYS A 130 16.13 12.98 -5.13
N ASP A 131 15.11 13.80 -5.38
CA ASP A 131 14.45 13.98 -6.68
C ASP A 131 13.94 12.66 -7.28
N TYR A 132 13.28 11.82 -6.47
CA TYR A 132 12.62 10.62 -6.96
C TYR A 132 11.32 10.31 -6.21
N GLY A 133 10.45 9.54 -6.82
CA GLY A 133 9.21 9.10 -6.19
C GLY A 133 8.75 7.73 -6.65
N THR A 134 7.89 7.13 -5.83
CA THR A 134 7.21 5.89 -6.14
C THR A 134 5.71 6.16 -6.13
N PHE A 135 5.05 5.87 -7.25
CA PHE A 135 3.63 6.10 -7.41
C PHE A 135 2.92 4.82 -7.81
N ARG A 136 1.69 4.69 -7.37
CA ARG A 136 0.77 3.65 -7.76
C ARG A 136 -0.43 4.26 -8.45
N PHE A 137 -0.82 3.66 -9.56
CA PHE A 137 -2.03 4.01 -10.31
C PHE A 137 -2.98 2.83 -10.29
N ALA A 138 -4.22 3.06 -9.88
CA ALA A 138 -5.28 2.06 -9.89
C ALA A 138 -6.64 2.75 -9.96
N ASP A 139 -7.59 2.17 -10.68
CA ASP A 139 -8.95 2.70 -10.74
C ASP A 139 -9.58 2.70 -9.34
N ARG A 140 -9.84 3.88 -8.80
CA ARG A 140 -10.42 4.07 -7.45
C ARG A 140 -11.82 3.46 -7.29
N ARG A 141 -12.52 3.15 -8.40
CA ARG A 141 -13.81 2.44 -8.35
C ARG A 141 -13.62 0.96 -8.02
N VAL A 142 -12.45 0.42 -8.29
CA VAL A 142 -12.06 -0.96 -8.01
C VAL A 142 -11.17 -1.03 -6.77
N THR A 143 -10.18 -0.16 -6.69
CA THR A 143 -9.22 -0.07 -5.58
C THR A 143 -9.57 1.15 -4.72
N GLN A 144 -10.63 1.04 -3.94
CA GLN A 144 -11.24 2.15 -3.22
C GLN A 144 -10.41 2.64 -2.04
N GLY A 145 -9.66 1.73 -1.42
CA GLY A 145 -8.88 2.04 -0.23
C GLY A 145 -7.53 2.66 -0.55
N MET A 146 -7.23 3.75 0.13
CA MET A 146 -5.91 4.36 0.18
C MET A 146 -5.49 4.51 1.64
N LYS A 147 -4.25 4.17 1.97
CA LYS A 147 -3.74 4.26 3.34
C LYS A 147 -2.30 4.72 3.33
N THR A 148 -1.95 5.58 4.28
CA THR A 148 -0.57 5.93 4.61
C THR A 148 -0.16 5.21 5.87
N TRP A 149 1.13 4.87 5.97
CA TRP A 149 1.71 4.37 7.19
C TRP A 149 3.13 4.87 7.37
N THR A 150 3.47 5.26 8.60
CA THR A 150 4.84 5.51 9.04
C THR A 150 4.97 5.20 10.53
N TRP A 151 6.12 4.74 10.94
CA TRP A 151 6.47 4.62 12.38
C TRP A 151 6.76 5.99 13.00
N GLY A 152 7.06 6.99 12.17
CA GLY A 152 7.45 8.33 12.61
C GLY A 152 8.92 8.43 12.94
N MET A 153 9.32 9.59 13.47
CA MET A 153 10.75 9.94 13.69
C MET A 153 11.20 9.83 15.15
N SER A 154 10.38 9.31 16.07
CA SER A 154 10.80 9.15 17.47
C SER A 154 11.88 8.06 17.63
N GLY A 155 12.67 8.13 18.68
CA GLY A 155 13.69 7.10 18.96
C GLY A 155 13.11 5.67 19.07
N ARG A 156 11.87 5.55 19.60
CA ARG A 156 11.16 4.27 19.63
C ARG A 156 10.81 3.78 18.22
N ALA A 157 10.36 4.68 17.34
CA ALA A 157 10.08 4.37 15.96
C ALA A 157 11.32 3.80 15.25
N GLY A 158 12.45 4.48 15.35
CA GLY A 158 13.70 4.01 14.76
C GLY A 158 14.17 2.65 15.28
N SER A 159 13.85 2.28 16.53
CA SER A 159 14.14 0.94 17.05
C SER A 159 13.27 -0.13 16.40
N ILE A 160 12.01 0.16 16.16
CA ILE A 160 11.07 -0.74 15.49
C ILE A 160 11.46 -0.89 14.01
N GLU A 161 11.71 0.23 13.32
CA GLU A 161 12.09 0.23 11.92
C GLU A 161 13.36 -0.59 11.65
N ARG A 162 14.38 -0.48 12.50
CA ARG A 162 15.59 -1.31 12.37
C ARG A 162 15.29 -2.80 12.35
N GLY A 163 14.36 -3.26 13.17
CA GLY A 163 13.93 -4.66 13.18
C GLY A 163 13.19 -5.11 11.92
N TYR A 164 12.47 -4.20 11.28
CA TYR A 164 11.70 -4.51 10.07
C TYR A 164 12.48 -4.29 8.76
N THR A 165 13.57 -3.54 8.79
CA THR A 165 14.33 -3.13 7.61
C THR A 165 15.76 -3.67 7.57
N ASP A 166 16.14 -4.54 8.51
CA ASP A 166 17.53 -5.00 8.66
C ASP A 166 18.53 -3.83 8.68
N ASN A 167 18.16 -2.72 9.34
CA ASN A 167 18.90 -1.46 9.41
C ASN A 167 19.01 -0.69 8.07
N ALA A 168 18.17 -0.96 7.08
CA ALA A 168 18.17 -0.22 5.80
C ALA A 168 17.69 1.25 5.94
N GLY A 169 17.16 1.62 7.11
CA GLY A 169 16.76 2.98 7.42
C GLY A 169 15.24 3.21 7.46
N PRO A 170 14.84 4.46 7.66
CA PRO A 170 13.43 4.82 7.74
C PRO A 170 12.67 4.55 6.44
N TYR A 171 11.41 4.16 6.59
CA TYR A 171 10.51 3.95 5.47
C TYR A 171 9.10 4.42 5.79
N ILE A 172 8.34 4.63 4.75
CA ILE A 172 6.89 4.82 4.79
C ILE A 172 6.23 3.73 3.96
N GLU A 173 4.98 3.44 4.24
CA GLU A 173 4.18 2.55 3.40
C GLU A 173 3.16 3.34 2.61
N ILE A 174 3.17 3.13 1.30
CA ILE A 174 2.10 3.52 0.41
C ILE A 174 1.22 2.29 0.17
N GLN A 175 -0.06 2.40 0.51
CA GLN A 175 -0.95 1.26 0.53
C GLN A 175 -2.22 1.57 -0.23
N SER A 176 -2.71 0.63 -1.02
CA SER A 176 -4.06 0.69 -1.54
C SER A 176 -4.69 -0.69 -1.62
N GLY A 177 -6.00 -0.73 -1.58
CA GLY A 177 -6.72 -1.98 -1.50
C GLY A 177 -8.14 -1.91 -2.05
N ARG A 178 -8.78 -3.06 -2.09
CA ARG A 178 -10.18 -3.19 -2.45
C ARG A 178 -11.08 -2.57 -1.36
N ASN A 179 -10.68 -2.72 -0.11
CA ASN A 179 -11.41 -2.31 1.07
C ASN A 179 -11.11 -0.85 1.42
N VAL A 180 -12.10 -0.09 1.86
CA VAL A 180 -11.94 1.34 2.18
C VAL A 180 -11.20 1.54 3.50
N TRP A 181 -11.47 0.70 4.50
CA TRP A 181 -10.86 0.76 5.84
C TRP A 181 -10.93 -0.61 6.52
N ASP A 182 -10.35 -0.78 7.70
CA ASP A 182 -10.24 -2.07 8.42
C ASP A 182 -11.57 -2.74 8.78
N GLY A 183 -12.65 -1.98 8.91
CA GLY A 183 -13.98 -2.53 9.18
C GLY A 183 -14.75 -2.96 7.93
N HIS A 184 -14.19 -2.76 6.74
CA HIS A 184 -14.86 -3.06 5.48
C HIS A 184 -14.39 -4.40 4.92
N TYR A 185 -15.28 -5.38 4.90
CA TYR A 185 -15.07 -6.69 4.28
C TYR A 185 -15.89 -6.82 3.00
N GLU A 186 -15.34 -7.45 1.99
CA GLU A 186 -16.05 -7.91 0.82
C GLU A 186 -16.23 -9.42 0.85
N TRP A 187 -17.10 -9.95 0.00
CA TRP A 187 -17.46 -11.36 -0.02
C TRP A 187 -17.30 -11.93 -1.42
N LEU A 188 -16.58 -13.02 -1.52
CA LEU A 188 -16.35 -13.76 -2.75
C LEU A 188 -17.04 -15.12 -2.73
#